data_0bd5389059c2ba2617d0ac1e7965c4a2
#
_entry.id   0bd5389059c2ba2617d0ac1e7965c4a2
#
_cell.length_a   1.000
_cell.length_b   1.000
_cell.length_c   1.000
_cell.angle_alpha   90.00
_cell.angle_beta   90.00
_cell.angle_gamma   90.00
#
_symmetry.space_group_name_H-M   'P 1'
#
loop_
_entity.id
_entity.type
_entity.pdbx_description
1 polymer ?
#
loop_
_entity_poly.entity_id
_entity_poly.type
_entity_poly.pdbx_seq_one_letter_code
_entity_poly.pdbx_strand_id
1 'polypeptide(L)'
;ARQQELERRRAEAQAIRQAQINSPIDGMSGGGSETEGRDYTGDEAFIRAGSDKISPTQSRVIGAPSNTVMQGTVIEATLTTGINSQLSGTISSTVSYDIWSFDMSRVLIPRGSQMFGRYSNEVAVGQKRVLVAWDRVVTPNGQVVDLEAYGSDRLGRSGLTGKVNSRFLQRFGSAALISVFSAAPAAAAASVKDEDASILAEDISTNASENAGSVIEEYLSLAPIITVEHGSVIMVMVTNDMELF
;
A
#
# COMPACT_ATOMS: atom_id res chain seq x y z
N ALA A 1 50.70 39.36 36.33
CA ALA A 1 49.32 38.86 36.38
C ALA A 1 48.66 38.94 34.97
N ARG A 2 48.63 40.11 34.31
CA ARG A 2 47.88 40.30 33.04
C ARG A 2 48.50 39.53 31.84
N GLN A 3 49.82 39.37 31.78
CA GLN A 3 50.48 38.57 30.75
C GLN A 3 50.24 37.07 30.90
N GLN A 4 50.21 36.55 32.10
CA GLN A 4 49.93 35.15 32.39
C GLN A 4 48.45 34.78 32.04
N GLU A 5 47.55 35.71 32.23
CA GLU A 5 46.13 35.50 31.86
C GLU A 5 45.94 35.51 30.34
N LEU A 6 46.66 36.35 29.60
CA LEU A 6 46.67 36.35 28.13
C LEU A 6 47.27 35.09 27.54
N GLU A 7 48.32 34.55 28.13
CA GLU A 7 48.93 33.28 27.70
C GLU A 7 48.00 32.09 27.96
N ARG A 8 47.32 32.08 29.10
CA ARG A 8 46.31 31.09 29.42
C ARG A 8 45.15 31.07 28.42
N ARG A 9 44.61 32.24 28.11
CA ARG A 9 43.53 32.35 27.11
C ARG A 9 43.96 31.94 25.71
N ARG A 10 45.23 32.21 25.34
CA ARG A 10 45.81 31.77 24.05
C ARG A 10 45.98 30.24 24.01
N ALA A 11 46.43 29.63 25.09
CA ALA A 11 46.60 28.19 25.21
C ALA A 11 45.21 27.47 25.16
N GLU A 12 44.21 28.00 25.84
CA GLU A 12 42.84 27.47 25.79
C GLU A 12 42.23 27.59 24.40
N ALA A 13 42.42 28.73 23.71
CA ALA A 13 41.91 28.90 22.35
C ALA A 13 42.62 27.98 21.34
N GLN A 14 43.91 27.70 21.54
CA GLN A 14 44.64 26.74 20.72
C GLN A 14 44.20 25.30 20.97
N ALA A 15 43.94 24.92 22.22
CA ALA A 15 43.44 23.61 22.57
C ALA A 15 42.03 23.34 21.99
N ILE A 16 41.16 24.35 22.02
CA ILE A 16 39.83 24.25 21.41
C ILE A 16 39.94 24.11 19.89
N ARG A 17 40.82 24.88 19.21
CA ARG A 17 41.04 24.74 17.78
C ARG A 17 41.61 23.37 17.40
N GLN A 18 42.52 22.84 18.19
CA GLN A 18 43.11 21.53 17.94
C GLN A 18 42.14 20.40 18.19
N ALA A 19 41.24 20.55 19.19
CA ALA A 19 40.13 19.64 19.42
C ALA A 19 39.09 19.66 18.26
N GLN A 20 38.85 20.85 17.70
CA GLN A 20 37.96 20.97 16.51
C GLN A 20 38.57 20.38 15.24
N ILE A 21 39.87 20.51 15.05
CA ILE A 21 40.59 19.92 13.89
C ILE A 21 40.69 18.41 14.01
N ASN A 22 40.82 17.88 15.23
CA ASN A 22 40.89 16.46 15.51
C ASN A 22 39.53 15.81 15.81
N SER A 23 38.46 16.59 15.80
CA SER A 23 37.11 16.02 15.82
C SER A 23 36.86 15.28 14.50
N PRO A 24 36.60 13.97 14.50
CA PRO A 24 36.22 13.31 13.28
C PRO A 24 34.96 14.01 12.77
N ILE A 25 35.05 14.57 11.56
CA ILE A 25 33.86 15.00 10.81
C ILE A 25 33.15 13.72 10.40
N ASP A 26 32.35 13.24 11.28
CA ASP A 26 31.43 12.12 11.00
C ASP A 26 30.38 12.64 10.04
N GLY A 27 30.66 12.56 8.75
CA GLY A 27 29.64 12.95 7.81
C GLY A 27 30.01 13.22 6.35
N MET A 28 31.27 13.04 5.90
CA MET A 28 31.50 13.15 4.45
C MET A 28 32.78 12.45 3.99
N SER A 29 32.86 11.15 4.15
CA SER A 29 33.81 10.33 3.42
C SER A 29 33.16 8.98 3.11
N GLY A 30 32.89 8.79 1.83
CA GLY A 30 32.48 7.47 1.31
C GLY A 30 33.65 6.50 1.48
N GLY A 31 33.50 5.60 2.43
CA GLY A 31 34.38 4.48 2.66
C GLY A 31 33.65 3.52 3.59
N GLY A 32 33.34 2.32 3.11
CA GLY A 32 32.54 1.33 3.81
C GLY A 32 33.05 1.08 5.23
N SER A 33 32.22 1.28 6.19
CA SER A 33 32.27 0.64 7.49
C SER A 33 30.87 0.15 7.82
N GLU A 34 30.80 -1.12 8.11
CA GLU A 34 29.67 -1.86 8.60
C GLU A 34 28.97 -1.07 9.73
N THR A 35 27.84 -0.50 9.40
CA THR A 35 26.94 0.09 10.41
C THR A 35 25.97 -1.01 10.80
N GLU A 36 26.28 -1.66 11.93
CA GLU A 36 25.38 -2.59 12.60
C GLU A 36 23.95 -2.03 12.65
N GLY A 37 23.04 -2.78 12.09
CA GLY A 37 21.65 -2.96 12.41
C GLY A 37 20.88 -1.85 13.12
N ARG A 38 20.66 -0.70 12.46
CA ARG A 38 19.50 0.12 12.76
C ARG A 38 18.40 -0.23 11.76
N ASP A 39 17.36 -0.89 12.24
CA ASP A 39 16.15 -1.10 11.48
C ASP A 39 15.50 0.27 11.22
N TYR A 40 15.73 0.80 10.02
CA TYR A 40 15.04 1.98 9.54
C TYR A 40 13.64 1.58 9.10
N THR A 41 12.61 2.20 9.67
CA THR A 41 11.21 1.93 9.35
C THR A 41 10.54 3.14 8.70
N GLY A 42 9.61 2.90 7.79
CA GLY A 42 8.79 3.94 7.18
C GLY A 42 9.55 4.84 6.18
N ASP A 43 9.34 6.14 6.28
CA ASP A 43 9.84 7.14 5.33
C ASP A 43 11.37 7.23 5.28
N GLU A 44 12.07 6.97 6.38
CA GLU A 44 13.54 6.97 6.43
C GLU A 44 14.14 5.82 5.61
N ALA A 45 13.54 4.63 5.65
CA ALA A 45 13.94 3.50 4.82
C ALA A 45 13.72 3.80 3.34
N PHE A 46 12.61 4.46 3.00
CA PHE A 46 12.28 4.87 1.64
C PHE A 46 13.28 5.90 1.09
N ILE A 47 13.62 6.93 1.87
CA ILE A 47 14.58 7.98 1.47
C ILE A 47 15.98 7.38 1.26
N ARG A 48 16.43 6.48 2.15
CA ARG A 48 17.74 5.82 2.01
C ARG A 48 17.80 4.87 0.82
N ALA A 49 16.76 4.08 0.58
CA ALA A 49 16.69 3.22 -0.61
C ALA A 49 16.81 4.02 -1.93
N GLY A 50 16.43 5.30 -1.90
CA GLY A 50 16.62 6.22 -3.01
C GLY A 50 18.02 6.83 -3.08
N SER A 51 18.68 7.09 -1.94
CA SER A 51 19.99 7.76 -1.89
C SER A 51 21.18 6.82 -2.09
N ASP A 52 21.06 5.53 -1.80
CA ASP A 52 22.15 4.55 -2.00
C ASP A 52 22.46 4.25 -3.48
N LYS A 53 21.72 4.84 -4.41
CA LYS A 53 21.85 4.63 -5.86
C LYS A 53 22.44 5.84 -6.60
N ILE A 54 23.28 6.64 -5.98
CA ILE A 54 24.05 7.66 -6.71
C ILE A 54 25.26 6.99 -7.39
N SER A 55 24.98 6.05 -8.26
CA SER A 55 25.94 5.65 -9.29
C SER A 55 25.79 6.60 -10.47
N PRO A 56 26.88 7.02 -11.13
CA PRO A 56 26.75 7.85 -12.33
C PRO A 56 25.87 7.11 -13.34
N THR A 57 24.68 7.65 -13.62
CA THR A 57 23.75 7.07 -14.57
C THR A 57 24.32 7.21 -15.97
N GLN A 58 24.68 6.10 -16.58
CA GLN A 58 25.06 6.09 -18.00
C GLN A 58 23.80 6.11 -18.86
N SER A 59 23.75 6.99 -19.86
CA SER A 59 22.70 7.00 -20.86
C SER A 59 22.79 5.70 -21.68
N ARG A 60 21.63 5.06 -21.90
CA ARG A 60 21.49 3.87 -22.73
C ARG A 60 20.52 4.17 -23.87
N VAL A 61 20.89 3.81 -25.08
CA VAL A 61 20.01 3.92 -26.24
C VAL A 61 19.09 2.68 -26.29
N ILE A 62 17.82 2.90 -26.58
CA ILE A 62 16.86 1.81 -26.79
C ILE A 62 17.25 1.06 -28.07
N GLY A 63 17.45 -0.26 -27.98
CA GLY A 63 17.96 -1.06 -29.09
C GLY A 63 16.97 -1.16 -30.27
N ALA A 64 15.67 -1.25 -29.98
CA ALA A 64 14.63 -1.42 -30.99
C ALA A 64 13.42 -0.48 -30.70
N PRO A 65 13.55 0.84 -30.92
CA PRO A 65 12.51 1.81 -30.56
C PRO A 65 11.17 1.60 -31.28
N SER A 66 11.18 1.03 -32.47
CA SER A 66 9.98 0.68 -33.24
C SER A 66 9.24 -0.56 -32.71
N ASN A 67 9.88 -1.33 -31.85
CA ASN A 67 9.34 -2.57 -31.28
C ASN A 67 9.08 -2.47 -29.78
N THR A 68 9.41 -1.33 -29.16
CA THR A 68 9.38 -1.19 -27.70
C THR A 68 8.20 -0.34 -27.25
N VAL A 69 7.44 -0.87 -26.26
CA VAL A 69 6.53 -0.08 -25.41
C VAL A 69 7.27 0.23 -24.13
N MET A 70 7.44 1.50 -23.81
CA MET A 70 8.22 1.92 -22.66
C MET A 70 7.49 1.75 -21.34
N GLN A 71 8.27 1.54 -20.30
CA GLN A 71 7.84 1.68 -18.91
C GLN A 71 7.15 3.04 -18.70
N GLY A 72 6.06 3.05 -17.92
CA GLY A 72 5.26 4.24 -17.70
C GLY A 72 4.19 4.50 -18.76
N THR A 73 4.16 3.73 -19.84
CA THR A 73 3.04 3.79 -20.79
C THR A 73 1.75 3.37 -20.10
N VAL A 74 0.69 4.15 -20.31
CA VAL A 74 -0.63 3.89 -19.74
C VAL A 74 -1.52 3.28 -20.80
N ILE A 75 -2.02 2.07 -20.54
CA ILE A 75 -2.96 1.35 -21.39
C ILE A 75 -4.35 1.55 -20.81
N GLU A 76 -5.24 2.23 -21.56
CA GLU A 76 -6.65 2.29 -21.20
C GLU A 76 -7.37 1.02 -21.66
N ALA A 77 -8.14 0.43 -20.73
CA ALA A 77 -8.88 -0.79 -21.02
C ALA A 77 -10.24 -0.81 -20.32
N THR A 78 -11.13 -1.63 -20.85
CA THR A 78 -12.46 -1.86 -20.27
C THR A 78 -12.52 -3.25 -19.67
N LEU A 79 -12.94 -3.36 -18.42
CA LEU A 79 -13.11 -4.66 -17.74
C LEU A 79 -14.18 -5.50 -18.43
N THR A 80 -13.81 -6.73 -18.76
CA THR A 80 -14.76 -7.72 -19.31
C THR A 80 -15.38 -8.55 -18.20
N THR A 81 -14.67 -8.73 -17.07
CA THR A 81 -15.15 -9.42 -15.87
C THR A 81 -15.27 -8.46 -14.70
N GLY A 82 -16.26 -8.67 -13.83
CA GLY A 82 -16.39 -7.90 -12.58
C GLY A 82 -15.42 -8.40 -11.51
N ILE A 83 -15.13 -7.56 -10.51
CA ILE A 83 -14.33 -7.89 -9.33
C ILE A 83 -15.24 -7.89 -8.10
N ASN A 84 -15.04 -8.88 -7.23
CA ASN A 84 -15.60 -8.90 -5.88
C ASN A 84 -14.48 -9.31 -4.90
N SER A 85 -14.10 -8.43 -4.01
CA SER A 85 -12.98 -8.64 -3.09
C SER A 85 -13.24 -9.65 -1.96
N GLN A 86 -14.35 -10.35 -1.97
CA GLN A 86 -14.60 -11.44 -1.00
C GLN A 86 -13.66 -12.63 -1.24
N LEU A 87 -13.30 -12.89 -2.50
CA LEU A 87 -12.37 -13.94 -2.91
C LEU A 87 -11.39 -13.35 -3.93
N SER A 88 -10.17 -13.85 -3.94
CA SER A 88 -9.22 -13.58 -5.03
C SER A 88 -9.68 -14.32 -6.30
N GLY A 89 -9.32 -13.77 -7.45
CA GLY A 89 -9.74 -14.37 -8.72
C GLY A 89 -8.97 -13.85 -9.91
N THR A 90 -9.31 -14.40 -11.07
CA THR A 90 -8.80 -13.95 -12.35
C THR A 90 -9.68 -12.83 -12.92
N ILE A 91 -9.06 -11.97 -13.71
CA ILE A 91 -9.71 -10.81 -14.33
C ILE A 91 -9.29 -10.72 -15.77
N SER A 92 -10.19 -10.22 -16.61
CA SER A 92 -9.92 -9.91 -18.00
C SER A 92 -10.40 -8.52 -18.37
N SER A 93 -9.73 -7.91 -19.32
CA SER A 93 -10.12 -6.61 -19.89
C SER A 93 -9.76 -6.53 -21.38
N THR A 94 -10.38 -5.59 -22.05
CA THR A 94 -10.13 -5.32 -23.48
C THR A 94 -9.53 -3.93 -23.63
N VAL A 95 -8.43 -3.84 -24.37
CA VAL A 95 -7.73 -2.59 -24.67
C VAL A 95 -8.63 -1.69 -25.50
N SER A 96 -8.78 -0.42 -25.07
CA SER A 96 -9.70 0.55 -25.68
C SER A 96 -9.09 1.31 -26.86
N TYR A 97 -7.77 1.57 -26.82
CA TYR A 97 -7.03 2.36 -27.80
C TYR A 97 -5.76 1.66 -28.25
N ASP A 98 -5.31 2.01 -29.46
CA ASP A 98 -4.05 1.51 -30.01
C ASP A 98 -2.86 2.04 -29.20
N ILE A 99 -1.94 1.14 -28.83
CA ILE A 99 -0.67 1.48 -28.15
C ILE A 99 0.44 1.44 -29.19
N TRP A 100 1.09 2.57 -29.36
CA TRP A 100 2.14 2.78 -30.34
C TRP A 100 3.52 2.42 -29.77
N SER A 101 4.44 2.11 -30.68
CA SER A 101 5.86 1.97 -30.36
C SER A 101 6.42 3.28 -29.81
N PHE A 102 7.58 3.20 -29.15
CA PHE A 102 8.25 4.37 -28.58
C PHE A 102 8.52 5.47 -29.61
N ASP A 103 8.91 5.09 -30.83
CA ASP A 103 9.14 6.02 -31.95
C ASP A 103 7.87 6.39 -32.74
N MET A 104 6.71 5.94 -32.28
CA MET A 104 5.40 6.17 -32.91
C MET A 104 5.27 5.67 -34.37
N SER A 105 6.15 4.75 -34.77
CA SER A 105 6.19 4.27 -36.18
C SER A 105 5.13 3.20 -36.46
N ARG A 106 4.74 2.41 -35.46
CA ARG A 106 3.75 1.35 -35.65
C ARG A 106 2.94 1.08 -34.38
N VAL A 107 1.76 0.49 -34.55
CA VAL A 107 0.92 0.01 -33.45
C VAL A 107 1.46 -1.33 -32.97
N LEU A 108 1.78 -1.44 -31.69
CA LEU A 108 2.29 -2.67 -31.08
C LEU A 108 1.18 -3.47 -30.38
N ILE A 109 0.31 -2.78 -29.63
CA ILE A 109 -0.86 -3.40 -29.01
C ILE A 109 -2.10 -2.72 -29.59
N PRO A 110 -2.77 -3.33 -30.56
CA PRO A 110 -3.95 -2.74 -31.15
C PRO A 110 -5.14 -2.79 -30.20
N ARG A 111 -6.05 -1.86 -30.36
CA ARG A 111 -7.36 -1.88 -29.69
C ARG A 111 -8.05 -3.22 -29.93
N GLY A 112 -8.79 -3.70 -28.92
CA GLY A 112 -9.42 -5.01 -28.96
C GLY A 112 -8.51 -6.13 -28.47
N SER A 113 -7.24 -5.85 -28.14
CA SER A 113 -6.35 -6.79 -27.46
C SER A 113 -6.92 -7.14 -26.09
N GLN A 114 -6.75 -8.39 -25.68
CA GLN A 114 -7.25 -8.89 -24.40
C GLN A 114 -6.12 -8.95 -23.38
N MET A 115 -6.38 -8.41 -22.19
CA MET A 115 -5.46 -8.53 -21.05
C MET A 115 -6.05 -9.47 -20.04
N PHE A 116 -5.17 -10.27 -19.43
CA PHE A 116 -5.48 -11.22 -18.39
C PHE A 116 -4.63 -10.95 -17.17
N GLY A 117 -5.23 -11.09 -15.99
CA GLY A 117 -4.58 -10.83 -14.73
C GLY A 117 -5.30 -11.46 -13.57
N ARG A 118 -4.96 -11.01 -12.39
CA ARG A 118 -5.53 -11.48 -11.12
C ARG A 118 -5.71 -10.32 -10.15
N TYR A 119 -6.65 -10.45 -9.25
CA TYR A 119 -6.88 -9.49 -8.19
C TYR A 119 -6.81 -10.14 -6.80
N SER A 120 -6.39 -9.34 -5.83
CA SER A 120 -6.26 -9.76 -4.43
C SER A 120 -7.56 -9.52 -3.68
N ASN A 121 -7.88 -10.42 -2.75
CA ASN A 121 -8.94 -10.26 -1.76
C ASN A 121 -8.44 -9.65 -0.44
N GLU A 122 -7.13 -9.40 -0.31
CA GLU A 122 -6.55 -8.76 0.86
C GLU A 122 -6.91 -7.28 0.89
N VAL A 123 -8.00 -6.97 1.57
CA VAL A 123 -8.51 -5.62 1.71
C VAL A 123 -8.49 -5.24 3.19
N ALA A 124 -7.72 -4.23 3.55
CA ALA A 124 -7.66 -3.72 4.91
C ALA A 124 -8.91 -2.90 5.27
N VAL A 125 -9.18 -2.78 6.57
CA VAL A 125 -10.26 -1.92 7.08
C VAL A 125 -10.00 -0.48 6.66
N GLY A 126 -11.00 0.14 6.03
CA GLY A 126 -10.88 1.50 5.47
C GLY A 126 -10.31 1.59 4.05
N GLN A 127 -9.79 0.51 3.49
CA GLN A 127 -9.35 0.46 2.10
C GLN A 127 -10.55 0.56 1.14
N LYS A 128 -10.37 1.29 0.05
CA LYS A 128 -11.40 1.55 -0.97
C LYS A 128 -11.01 1.09 -2.37
N ARG A 129 -9.88 0.40 -2.50
CA ARG A 129 -9.32 -0.05 -3.78
C ARG A 129 -8.90 -1.51 -3.69
N VAL A 130 -9.03 -2.22 -4.80
CA VAL A 130 -8.56 -3.60 -4.98
C VAL A 130 -7.26 -3.59 -5.76
N LEU A 131 -6.28 -4.32 -5.28
CA LEU A 131 -5.03 -4.51 -6.00
C LEU A 131 -5.25 -5.50 -7.14
N VAL A 132 -4.81 -5.10 -8.34
CA VAL A 132 -4.88 -5.90 -9.56
C VAL A 132 -3.50 -5.96 -10.18
N ALA A 133 -3.07 -7.16 -10.52
CA ALA A 133 -1.87 -7.43 -11.30
C ALA A 133 -2.29 -7.99 -12.67
N TRP A 134 -1.70 -7.45 -13.72
CA TRP A 134 -1.90 -7.89 -15.09
C TRP A 134 -0.71 -8.74 -15.50
N ASP A 135 -0.99 -9.97 -15.94
CA ASP A 135 0.03 -10.96 -16.19
C ASP A 135 0.41 -11.01 -17.69
N ARG A 136 -0.56 -10.82 -18.60
CA ARG A 136 -0.30 -10.89 -20.05
C ARG A 136 -1.32 -10.13 -20.88
N VAL A 137 -0.91 -9.74 -22.07
CA VAL A 137 -1.76 -9.22 -23.14
C VAL A 137 -1.71 -10.15 -24.35
N VAL A 138 -2.85 -10.37 -24.97
CA VAL A 138 -3.01 -11.15 -26.22
C VAL A 138 -3.58 -10.22 -27.28
N THR A 139 -2.84 -10.02 -28.34
CA THR A 139 -3.28 -9.19 -29.46
C THR A 139 -4.24 -9.95 -30.38
N PRO A 140 -5.08 -9.28 -31.18
CA PRO A 140 -5.95 -9.92 -32.17
C PRO A 140 -5.18 -10.73 -33.22
N ASN A 141 -3.91 -10.41 -33.46
CA ASN A 141 -3.03 -11.13 -34.39
C ASN A 141 -2.43 -12.41 -33.77
N GLY A 142 -2.77 -12.73 -32.52
CA GLY A 142 -2.27 -13.94 -31.84
C GLY A 142 -0.91 -13.78 -31.17
N GLN A 143 -0.36 -12.57 -31.08
CA GLN A 143 0.84 -12.33 -30.27
C GLN A 143 0.47 -12.34 -28.77
N VAL A 144 1.29 -13.00 -27.98
CA VAL A 144 1.16 -13.03 -26.53
C VAL A 144 2.40 -12.35 -25.94
N VAL A 145 2.16 -11.38 -25.09
CA VAL A 145 3.22 -10.63 -24.38
C VAL A 145 2.96 -10.70 -22.89
N ASP A 146 3.98 -11.06 -22.15
CA ASP A 146 3.92 -11.02 -20.68
C ASP A 146 3.92 -9.55 -20.23
N LEU A 147 2.96 -9.24 -19.38
CA LEU A 147 2.70 -7.88 -18.92
C LEU A 147 2.87 -7.84 -17.40
N GLU A 148 4.02 -7.41 -16.93
CA GLU A 148 4.21 -7.13 -15.52
C GLU A 148 3.68 -5.71 -15.23
N ALA A 149 2.38 -5.58 -15.01
CA ALA A 149 1.74 -4.28 -14.83
C ALA A 149 0.73 -4.29 -13.69
N TYR A 150 0.55 -3.14 -13.07
CA TYR A 150 -0.45 -2.96 -12.03
C TYR A 150 -1.65 -2.16 -12.55
N GLY A 151 -2.83 -2.60 -12.13
CA GLY A 151 -4.06 -1.86 -12.38
C GLY A 151 -4.05 -0.55 -11.59
N SER A 152 -4.44 0.53 -12.24
CA SER A 152 -4.61 1.83 -11.62
C SER A 152 -6.00 2.40 -11.94
N ASP A 153 -6.41 3.37 -11.15
CA ASP A 153 -7.63 4.12 -11.44
C ASP A 153 -7.37 5.17 -12.54
N ARG A 154 -8.42 5.90 -12.94
CA ARG A 154 -8.33 6.95 -13.97
C ARG A 154 -7.34 8.08 -13.66
N LEU A 155 -6.92 8.21 -12.40
CA LEU A 155 -5.95 9.20 -11.95
C LEU A 155 -4.54 8.62 -11.82
N GLY A 156 -4.31 7.38 -12.27
CA GLY A 156 -3.01 6.71 -12.18
C GLY A 156 -2.64 6.20 -10.78
N ARG A 157 -3.58 6.21 -9.83
CA ARG A 157 -3.32 5.72 -8.48
C ARG A 157 -3.44 4.20 -8.45
N SER A 158 -2.50 3.52 -7.81
CA SER A 158 -2.49 2.06 -7.71
C SER A 158 -3.78 1.48 -7.14
N GLY A 159 -4.25 0.39 -7.75
CA GLY A 159 -5.48 -0.31 -7.40
C GLY A 159 -6.73 0.27 -8.04
N LEU A 160 -7.70 -0.60 -8.32
CA LEU A 160 -8.98 -0.23 -8.90
C LEU A 160 -9.97 0.21 -7.84
N THR A 161 -10.60 1.37 -8.05
CA THR A 161 -11.69 1.86 -7.20
C THR A 161 -13.01 1.18 -7.58
N GLY A 162 -13.82 0.86 -6.57
CA GLY A 162 -15.13 0.24 -6.76
C GLY A 162 -16.17 0.72 -5.77
N LYS A 163 -17.35 0.12 -5.81
CA LYS A 163 -18.40 0.28 -4.81
C LYS A 163 -17.97 -0.41 -3.52
N VAL A 164 -17.89 0.34 -2.44
CA VAL A 164 -17.47 -0.16 -1.12
C VAL A 164 -18.69 -0.47 -0.28
N ASN A 165 -18.86 -1.74 0.10
CA ASN A 165 -19.79 -2.15 1.14
C ASN A 165 -19.02 -2.30 2.46
N SER A 166 -19.19 -1.35 3.36
CA SER A 166 -18.53 -1.32 4.67
C SER A 166 -19.03 -2.38 5.64
N ARG A 167 -20.04 -3.17 5.28
CA ARG A 167 -20.74 -4.13 6.17
C ARG A 167 -21.20 -3.49 7.48
N PHE A 168 -21.64 -2.26 7.43
CA PHE A 168 -21.99 -1.46 8.61
C PHE A 168 -22.94 -2.19 9.56
N LEU A 169 -24.03 -2.78 9.04
CA LEU A 169 -24.99 -3.51 9.86
C LEU A 169 -24.39 -4.78 10.49
N GLN A 170 -23.47 -5.46 9.79
CA GLN A 170 -22.77 -6.63 10.34
C GLN A 170 -21.77 -6.23 11.43
N ARG A 171 -21.09 -5.08 11.25
CA ARG A 171 -20.08 -4.58 12.20
C ARG A 171 -20.71 -3.98 13.46
N PHE A 172 -21.80 -3.25 13.33
CA PHE A 172 -22.36 -2.46 14.43
C PHE A 172 -23.70 -3.00 14.92
N GLY A 173 -24.43 -3.78 14.10
CA GLY A 173 -25.71 -4.37 14.49
C GLY A 173 -25.59 -5.38 15.63
N SER A 174 -24.56 -6.21 15.63
CA SER A 174 -24.25 -7.13 16.72
C SER A 174 -23.89 -6.41 18.01
N ALA A 175 -23.05 -5.36 17.92
CA ALA A 175 -22.68 -4.53 19.06
C ALA A 175 -23.90 -3.84 19.71
N ALA A 176 -24.83 -3.34 18.90
CA ALA A 176 -26.07 -2.76 19.39
C ALA A 176 -26.95 -3.78 20.11
N LEU A 177 -27.07 -5.01 19.58
CA LEU A 177 -27.80 -6.09 20.22
C LEU A 177 -27.16 -6.48 21.56
N ILE A 178 -25.84 -6.67 21.58
CA ILE A 178 -25.10 -7.01 22.79
C ILE A 178 -25.25 -5.93 23.87
N SER A 179 -25.21 -4.64 23.49
CA SER A 179 -25.48 -3.52 24.40
C SER A 179 -26.87 -3.61 25.07
N VAL A 180 -27.87 -4.02 24.33
CA VAL A 180 -29.23 -4.18 24.88
C VAL A 180 -29.26 -5.38 25.83
N PHE A 181 -28.65 -6.48 25.47
CA PHE A 181 -28.62 -7.68 26.32
C PHE A 181 -27.77 -7.52 27.58
N SER A 182 -26.67 -6.79 27.54
CA SER A 182 -25.86 -6.52 28.71
C SER A 182 -26.46 -5.46 29.66
N ALA A 183 -27.27 -4.56 29.15
CA ALA A 183 -27.98 -3.58 29.98
C ALA A 183 -29.20 -4.16 30.72
N ALA A 184 -29.84 -5.19 30.20
CA ALA A 184 -31.04 -5.79 30.79
C ALA A 184 -30.81 -6.42 32.16
N PRO A 185 -29.76 -7.22 32.44
CA PRO A 185 -29.47 -7.74 33.77
C PRO A 185 -29.13 -6.64 34.77
N ALA A 186 -28.38 -5.60 34.37
CA ALA A 186 -28.05 -4.48 35.24
C ALA A 186 -29.30 -3.66 35.65
N ALA A 187 -30.24 -3.49 34.75
CA ALA A 187 -31.53 -2.85 35.05
C ALA A 187 -32.41 -3.71 35.96
N ALA A 188 -32.37 -5.05 35.78
CA ALA A 188 -33.07 -5.99 36.64
C ALA A 188 -32.45 -6.04 38.05
N ALA A 189 -31.11 -6.08 38.16
CA ALA A 189 -30.40 -6.05 39.44
C ALA A 189 -30.70 -4.76 40.23
N ALA A 190 -30.80 -3.62 39.59
CA ALA A 190 -31.15 -2.36 40.24
C ALA A 190 -32.57 -2.35 40.82
N SER A 191 -33.46 -3.25 40.41
CA SER A 191 -34.83 -3.40 40.93
C SER A 191 -35.01 -4.45 42.00
N VAL A 192 -34.03 -5.31 42.25
CA VAL A 192 -34.07 -6.38 43.26
C VAL A 192 -33.26 -5.98 44.51
N LYS A 193 -33.91 -6.05 45.66
CA LYS A 193 -33.30 -5.68 46.97
C LYS A 193 -32.58 -6.82 47.67
N ASP A 194 -32.52 -8.02 47.09
CA ASP A 194 -31.84 -9.17 47.66
C ASP A 194 -30.36 -9.18 47.24
N GLU A 195 -29.49 -9.24 48.25
CA GLU A 195 -28.03 -9.17 48.14
C GLU A 195 -27.47 -10.30 47.26
N ASP A 196 -28.03 -11.51 47.38
CA ASP A 196 -27.63 -12.69 46.58
C ASP A 196 -28.01 -12.56 45.09
N ALA A 197 -29.11 -11.91 44.78
CA ALA A 197 -29.53 -11.70 43.41
C ALA A 197 -28.73 -10.59 42.71
N SER A 198 -28.20 -9.60 43.47
CA SER A 198 -27.33 -8.55 42.94
C SER A 198 -25.95 -9.10 42.55
N ILE A 199 -25.37 -10.03 43.34
CA ILE A 199 -24.10 -10.68 43.04
C ILE A 199 -24.21 -11.55 41.77
N LEU A 200 -25.29 -12.32 41.62
CA LEU A 200 -25.54 -13.13 40.45
C LEU A 200 -25.72 -12.27 39.15
N ALA A 201 -26.40 -11.14 39.30
CA ALA A 201 -26.60 -10.23 38.16
C ALA A 201 -25.31 -9.50 37.78
N GLU A 202 -24.43 -9.20 38.73
CA GLU A 202 -23.12 -8.59 38.49
C GLU A 202 -22.17 -9.58 37.80
N ASP A 203 -22.14 -10.85 38.24
CA ASP A 203 -21.35 -11.93 37.61
C ASP A 203 -21.84 -12.20 36.14
N ILE A 204 -23.14 -12.26 35.93
CA ILE A 204 -23.71 -12.43 34.59
C ILE A 204 -23.39 -11.23 33.70
N SER A 205 -23.47 -10.02 34.23
CA SER A 205 -23.16 -8.77 33.50
C SER A 205 -21.68 -8.69 33.13
N THR A 206 -20.78 -9.07 34.05
CA THR A 206 -19.34 -9.06 33.81
C THR A 206 -18.92 -10.09 32.76
N ASN A 207 -19.38 -11.34 32.92
CA ASN A 207 -19.11 -12.40 31.94
C ASN A 207 -19.72 -12.10 30.56
N ALA A 208 -20.91 -11.53 30.51
CA ALA A 208 -21.53 -11.11 29.27
C ALA A 208 -20.75 -9.97 28.59
N SER A 209 -20.21 -9.02 29.37
CA SER A 209 -19.44 -7.89 28.85
C SER A 209 -18.07 -8.31 28.32
N GLU A 210 -17.38 -9.23 28.98
CA GLU A 210 -16.09 -9.77 28.51
C GLU A 210 -16.22 -10.58 27.23
N ASN A 211 -17.23 -11.47 27.15
CA ASN A 211 -17.52 -12.23 25.94
C ASN A 211 -18.00 -11.30 24.80
N ALA A 212 -18.78 -10.26 25.13
CA ALA A 212 -19.22 -9.26 24.17
C ALA A 212 -18.05 -8.47 23.59
N GLY A 213 -17.03 -8.13 24.39
CA GLY A 213 -15.85 -7.40 23.95
C GLY A 213 -15.11 -8.13 22.84
N SER A 214 -14.82 -9.41 23.00
CA SER A 214 -14.11 -10.22 22.00
C SER A 214 -14.91 -10.36 20.68
N VAL A 215 -16.21 -10.56 20.80
CA VAL A 215 -17.11 -10.66 19.62
C VAL A 215 -17.16 -9.32 18.87
N ILE A 216 -17.25 -8.21 19.58
CA ILE A 216 -17.25 -6.87 18.96
C ILE A 216 -15.92 -6.61 18.23
N GLU A 217 -14.79 -6.97 18.81
CA GLU A 217 -13.47 -6.79 18.21
C GLU A 217 -13.33 -7.58 16.90
N GLU A 218 -13.81 -8.82 16.87
CA GLU A 218 -13.86 -9.64 15.66
C GLU A 218 -14.72 -8.99 14.58
N TYR A 219 -15.92 -8.51 14.90
CA TYR A 219 -16.79 -7.84 13.93
C TYR A 219 -16.25 -6.49 13.46
N LEU A 220 -15.56 -5.74 14.31
CA LEU A 220 -14.93 -4.47 13.92
C LEU A 220 -13.76 -4.68 12.95
N SER A 221 -13.09 -5.83 13.02
CA SER A 221 -11.98 -6.20 12.12
C SER A 221 -12.43 -6.65 10.72
N LEU A 222 -13.74 -6.87 10.49
CA LEU A 222 -14.26 -7.30 9.19
C LEU A 222 -13.84 -6.34 8.07
N ALA A 223 -13.17 -6.86 7.06
CA ALA A 223 -12.79 -6.10 5.88
C ALA A 223 -14.02 -5.65 5.07
N PRO A 224 -14.01 -4.46 4.46
CA PRO A 224 -15.07 -4.05 3.53
C PRO A 224 -15.05 -4.91 2.27
N ILE A 225 -16.20 -5.02 1.61
CA ILE A 225 -16.28 -5.65 0.30
C ILE A 225 -16.21 -4.53 -0.75
N ILE A 226 -15.31 -4.69 -1.70
CA ILE A 226 -15.17 -3.78 -2.83
C ILE A 226 -15.63 -4.52 -4.09
N THR A 227 -16.57 -3.93 -4.81
CA THR A 227 -17.08 -4.46 -6.08
C THR A 227 -16.75 -3.50 -7.19
N VAL A 228 -16.09 -3.99 -8.27
CA VAL A 228 -15.87 -3.26 -9.51
C VAL A 228 -16.72 -3.93 -10.59
N GLU A 229 -17.57 -3.16 -11.25
CA GLU A 229 -18.48 -3.70 -12.24
C GLU A 229 -17.76 -3.99 -13.57
N HIS A 230 -18.23 -4.99 -14.30
CA HIS A 230 -17.83 -5.18 -15.69
C HIS A 230 -18.15 -3.91 -16.52
N GLY A 231 -17.42 -3.67 -17.58
CA GLY A 231 -17.56 -2.44 -18.35
C GLY A 231 -16.90 -1.21 -17.73
N SER A 232 -16.31 -1.32 -16.54
CA SER A 232 -15.56 -0.23 -15.92
C SER A 232 -14.30 0.08 -16.71
N VAL A 233 -14.03 1.36 -16.96
CA VAL A 233 -12.79 1.81 -17.57
C VAL A 233 -11.70 1.87 -16.52
N ILE A 234 -10.57 1.27 -16.86
CA ILE A 234 -9.39 1.16 -16.01
C ILE A 234 -8.15 1.65 -16.77
N MET A 235 -7.13 2.01 -16.02
CA MET A 235 -5.79 2.30 -16.53
C MET A 235 -4.84 1.22 -16.08
N VAL A 236 -3.96 0.80 -16.97
CA VAL A 236 -2.91 -0.18 -16.68
C VAL A 236 -1.57 0.48 -16.97
N MET A 237 -0.75 0.62 -15.94
CA MET A 237 0.57 1.21 -16.08
C MET A 237 1.61 0.12 -16.30
N VAL A 238 2.31 0.20 -17.41
CA VAL A 238 3.41 -0.71 -17.75
C VAL A 238 4.59 -0.45 -16.81
N THR A 239 5.10 -1.47 -16.15
CA THR A 239 6.17 -1.34 -15.16
C THR A 239 7.56 -1.64 -15.71
N ASN A 240 7.65 -2.31 -16.86
CA ASN A 240 8.90 -2.65 -17.51
C ASN A 240 8.81 -2.37 -19.01
N ASP A 241 9.94 -2.11 -19.66
CA ASP A 241 10.00 -2.00 -21.11
C ASP A 241 9.62 -3.35 -21.74
N MET A 242 8.71 -3.33 -22.73
CA MET A 242 8.24 -4.52 -23.45
C MET A 242 8.67 -4.44 -24.91
N GLU A 243 9.33 -5.48 -25.40
CA GLU A 243 9.67 -5.61 -26.82
C GLU A 243 8.69 -6.58 -27.50
N LEU A 244 8.01 -6.09 -28.54
CA LEU A 244 7.08 -6.86 -29.36
C LEU A 244 7.64 -6.99 -30.79
N PHE A 245 7.62 -8.23 -31.32
CA PHE A 245 8.20 -8.55 -32.64
C PHE A 245 7.15 -8.80 -33.71
#